data_40dabf068ae020d7889a19c069e42da4
#
_entry.id   40dabf068ae020d7889a19c069e42da4
#
_cell.length_a   1.000
_cell.length_b   1.000
_cell.length_c   1.000
_cell.angle_alpha   90.00
_cell.angle_beta   90.00
_cell.angle_gamma   90.00
#
_symmetry.space_group_name_H-M   'P 1'
#
loop_
_entity.id
_entity.type
_entity.pdbx_description
1 polymer ?
#
loop_
_entity_poly.entity_id
_entity_poly.type
_entity_poly.pdbx_seq_one_letter_code
_entity_poly.pdbx_strand_id
1 'polypeptide(L)'
;MPLWRFAAVEDMVLPRECALVGVELVDDAVELPSFRHPLNAAYVLGPERAGLSAPVLARCRHVVRIPTRFALNLAVAGAIVLYDRLLQHGRFADRPVSSGGPEATLAAPEGHGAPVFRRHIPDWR
;
A
#
# COMPACT_ATOMS: atom_id res chain seq x y z
N MET A 1 11.25 -9.99 -9.52
CA MET A 1 10.01 -9.24 -9.82
C MET A 1 10.19 -8.58 -11.18
N PRO A 2 9.26 -8.76 -12.13
CA PRO A 2 9.39 -8.15 -13.44
C PRO A 2 9.27 -6.62 -13.36
N LEU A 3 10.07 -5.92 -14.14
CA LEU A 3 10.07 -4.47 -14.28
C LEU A 3 9.67 -4.11 -15.72
N TRP A 4 8.63 -3.30 -15.86
CA TRP A 4 8.18 -2.77 -17.14
C TRP A 4 8.47 -1.28 -17.21
N ARG A 5 8.99 -0.81 -18.33
CA ARG A 5 9.27 0.60 -18.58
C ARG A 5 8.41 1.10 -19.73
N PHE A 6 7.76 2.23 -19.54
CA PHE A 6 6.97 2.89 -20.55
C PHE A 6 7.57 4.26 -20.84
N ALA A 7 7.60 4.65 -22.11
CA ALA A 7 8.13 5.94 -22.53
C ALA A 7 7.19 7.09 -22.17
N ALA A 8 5.89 6.84 -22.17
CA ALA A 8 4.87 7.83 -21.86
C ALA A 8 3.75 7.18 -21.02
N VAL A 9 2.96 8.01 -20.37
CA VAL A 9 1.81 7.57 -19.56
C VAL A 9 0.77 6.87 -20.43
N GLU A 10 0.59 7.32 -21.65
CA GLU A 10 -0.33 6.78 -22.63
C GLU A 10 0.00 5.35 -23.02
N ASP A 11 1.28 4.99 -22.98
CA ASP A 11 1.77 3.65 -23.30
C ASP A 11 1.57 2.64 -22.17
N MET A 12 1.25 3.14 -20.97
CA MET A 12 1.06 2.28 -19.81
C MET A 12 -0.22 1.44 -19.93
N VAL A 13 -0.06 0.14 -19.98
CA VAL A 13 -1.16 -0.82 -20.05
C VAL A 13 -1.37 -1.43 -18.67
N LEU A 14 -2.58 -1.33 -18.16
CA LEU A 14 -2.99 -2.00 -16.93
C LEU A 14 -3.83 -3.23 -17.24
N PRO A 15 -3.80 -4.24 -16.37
CA PRO A 15 -4.74 -5.37 -16.47
C PRO A 15 -6.19 -4.88 -16.52
N ARG A 16 -7.05 -5.66 -17.17
CA ARG A 16 -8.49 -5.35 -17.24
C ARG A 16 -9.05 -5.22 -15.81
N GLU A 17 -9.93 -4.24 -15.62
CA GLU A 17 -10.58 -3.96 -14.34
C GLU A 17 -9.61 -3.55 -13.20
N CYS A 18 -8.39 -3.21 -13.53
CA CYS A 18 -7.43 -2.68 -12.58
C CYS A 18 -7.60 -1.16 -12.45
N ALA A 19 -7.94 -0.70 -11.26
CA ALA A 19 -8.05 0.73 -10.97
C ALA A 19 -6.68 1.33 -10.69
N LEU A 20 -6.36 2.45 -11.34
CA LEU A 20 -5.18 3.23 -11.01
C LEU A 20 -5.46 4.14 -9.81
N VAL A 21 -4.66 4.00 -8.77
CA VAL A 21 -4.74 4.78 -7.54
C VAL A 21 -3.48 5.61 -7.40
N GLY A 22 -3.63 6.93 -7.48
CA GLY A 22 -2.53 7.87 -7.25
C GLY A 22 -2.28 8.08 -5.76
N VAL A 23 -1.01 8.15 -5.37
CA VAL A 23 -0.60 8.52 -4.01
C VAL A 23 0.06 9.89 -4.09
N GLU A 24 -0.67 10.92 -3.62
CA GLU A 24 -0.22 12.30 -3.76
C GLU A 24 -0.83 13.22 -2.68
N LEU A 25 -0.07 14.21 -2.25
CA LEU A 25 -0.53 15.26 -1.34
C LEU A 25 -1.25 16.37 -2.12
N VAL A 26 -2.48 16.10 -2.53
CA VAL A 26 -3.36 17.11 -3.14
C VAL A 26 -4.61 17.30 -2.29
N ASP A 27 -5.21 18.48 -2.38
CA ASP A 27 -6.28 18.88 -1.46
C ASP A 27 -7.54 18.02 -1.59
N ASP A 28 -7.84 17.55 -2.77
CA ASP A 28 -9.01 16.72 -3.09
C ASP A 28 -8.74 15.20 -2.93
N ALA A 29 -7.54 14.81 -2.52
CA ALA A 29 -7.23 13.41 -2.27
C ALA A 29 -7.96 12.88 -1.02
N VAL A 30 -8.40 11.63 -1.10
CA VAL A 30 -8.99 10.93 0.04
C VAL A 30 -7.89 10.57 1.04
N GLU A 31 -8.11 10.82 2.31
CA GLU A 31 -7.19 10.38 3.34
C GLU A 31 -7.15 8.85 3.44
N LEU A 32 -5.96 8.28 3.44
CA LEU A 32 -5.75 6.83 3.41
C LEU A 32 -6.54 6.07 4.48
N PRO A 33 -6.64 6.54 5.75
CA PRO A 33 -7.43 5.83 6.76
C PRO A 33 -8.91 5.70 6.43
N SER A 34 -9.43 6.56 5.56
CA SER A 34 -10.83 6.58 5.12
C SER A 34 -11.04 6.01 3.71
N PHE A 35 -9.98 5.47 3.11
CA PHE A 35 -10.03 4.94 1.75
C PHE A 35 -10.29 3.44 1.74
N ARG A 36 -11.21 3.01 0.88
CA ARG A 36 -11.42 1.59 0.60
C ARG A 36 -10.69 1.20 -0.68
N HIS A 37 -9.73 0.32 -0.54
CA HIS A 37 -8.93 -0.16 -1.67
C HIS A 37 -9.76 -1.00 -2.65
N PRO A 38 -9.64 -0.76 -3.97
CA PRO A 38 -10.21 -1.66 -4.97
C PRO A 38 -9.61 -3.07 -4.87
N LEU A 39 -10.37 -4.08 -5.25
CA LEU A 39 -9.86 -5.46 -5.28
C LEU A 39 -8.66 -5.60 -6.22
N ASN A 40 -8.76 -5.00 -7.42
CA ASN A 40 -7.67 -4.93 -8.38
C ASN A 40 -7.20 -3.48 -8.49
N ALA A 41 -6.00 -3.22 -8.08
CA ALA A 41 -5.43 -1.86 -8.08
C ALA A 41 -3.96 -1.86 -8.49
N ALA A 42 -3.60 -0.83 -9.23
CA ALA A 42 -2.23 -0.41 -9.45
C ALA A 42 -2.01 0.92 -8.74
N TYR A 43 -0.93 1.04 -8.00
CA TYR A 43 -0.60 2.27 -7.28
C TYR A 43 0.49 3.02 -8.02
N VAL A 44 0.29 4.31 -8.23
CA VAL A 44 1.27 5.18 -8.84
C VAL A 44 1.73 6.22 -7.85
N LEU A 45 3.05 6.29 -7.70
CA LEU A 45 3.73 7.26 -6.85
C LEU A 45 4.60 8.13 -7.72
N GLY A 46 4.57 9.43 -7.48
CA GLY A 46 5.36 10.39 -8.22
C GLY A 46 6.79 10.52 -7.69
N PRO A 47 7.66 11.19 -8.42
CA PRO A 47 8.97 11.55 -7.92
C PRO A 47 8.85 12.48 -6.70
N GLU A 48 9.79 12.36 -5.76
CA GLU A 48 9.75 13.08 -4.47
C GLU A 48 9.66 14.60 -4.60
N ARG A 49 10.23 15.18 -5.67
CA ARG A 49 10.31 16.64 -5.83
C ARG A 49 9.20 17.26 -6.65
N ALA A 50 8.55 16.49 -7.51
CA ALA A 50 7.60 17.03 -8.48
C ALA A 50 6.17 16.49 -8.33
N GLY A 51 5.98 15.42 -7.58
CA GLY A 51 4.67 14.77 -7.46
C GLY A 51 4.22 14.09 -8.76
N LEU A 52 2.97 13.71 -8.82
CA LEU A 52 2.35 13.11 -10.00
C LEU A 52 2.02 14.20 -11.04
N SER A 53 2.37 13.93 -12.29
CA SER A 53 2.02 14.84 -13.38
C SER A 53 0.52 14.88 -13.66
N ALA A 54 0.04 15.97 -14.24
CA ALA A 54 -1.38 16.12 -14.58
C ALA A 54 -1.92 14.98 -15.47
N PRO A 55 -1.21 14.51 -16.50
CA PRO A 55 -1.66 13.34 -17.29
C PRO A 55 -1.81 12.06 -16.48
N VAL A 56 -0.91 11.82 -15.50
CA VAL A 56 -1.01 10.67 -14.60
C VAL A 56 -2.21 10.80 -13.69
N LEU A 57 -2.39 11.97 -13.05
CA LEU A 57 -3.54 12.23 -12.18
C LEU A 57 -4.86 12.07 -12.92
N ALA A 58 -4.93 12.51 -14.17
CA ALA A 58 -6.13 12.37 -15.01
C ALA A 58 -6.49 10.89 -15.29
N ARG A 59 -5.53 9.98 -15.28
CA ARG A 59 -5.75 8.53 -15.43
C ARG A 59 -6.12 7.84 -14.13
N CYS A 60 -5.83 8.46 -12.99
CA CYS A 60 -6.15 7.88 -11.69
C CYS A 60 -7.66 7.85 -11.48
N ARG A 61 -8.19 6.68 -11.14
CA ARG A 61 -9.57 6.54 -10.70
C ARG A 61 -9.78 7.10 -9.30
N HIS A 62 -8.77 6.97 -8.47
CA HIS A 62 -8.74 7.50 -7.10
C HIS A 62 -7.38 8.12 -6.83
N VAL A 63 -7.38 9.14 -5.99
CA VAL A 63 -6.15 9.71 -5.44
C VAL A 63 -6.25 9.68 -3.93
N VAL A 64 -5.24 9.15 -3.28
CA VAL A 64 -5.15 9.03 -1.83
C VAL A 64 -3.97 9.82 -1.30
N ARG A 65 -4.09 10.32 -0.10
CA ARG A 65 -2.98 10.94 0.63
C ARG A 65 -2.79 10.29 1.99
N ILE A 66 -1.54 10.21 2.40
CA ILE A 66 -1.20 9.85 3.76
C ILE A 66 -1.32 11.12 4.60
N PRO A 67 -2.07 11.12 5.71
CA PRO A 67 -2.30 12.33 6.51
C PRO A 67 -1.03 12.70 7.29
N THR A 68 -0.08 13.31 6.61
CA THR A 68 1.17 13.82 7.17
C THR A 68 1.32 15.30 6.84
N ARG A 69 2.14 15.99 7.62
CA ARG A 69 2.45 17.41 7.37
C ARG A 69 3.53 17.59 6.30
N PHE A 70 4.26 16.53 5.99
CA PHE A 70 5.40 16.56 5.08
C PHE A 70 5.27 15.46 4.04
N ALA A 71 5.85 15.70 2.86
CA ALA A 71 6.01 14.65 1.87
C ALA A 71 6.87 13.52 2.44
N LEU A 72 6.39 12.29 2.32
CA LEU A 72 7.15 11.11 2.73
C LEU A 72 8.06 10.65 1.61
N ASN A 73 9.15 9.99 1.99
CA ASN A 73 9.94 9.22 1.05
C ASN A 73 9.04 8.26 0.26
N LEU A 74 9.28 8.15 -1.03
CA LEU A 74 8.46 7.36 -1.97
C LEU A 74 8.31 5.90 -1.54
N ALA A 75 9.39 5.25 -1.13
CA ALA A 75 9.35 3.86 -0.69
C ALA A 75 8.55 3.71 0.61
N VAL A 76 8.68 4.66 1.53
CA VAL A 76 7.92 4.69 2.79
C VAL A 76 6.43 4.90 2.50
N ALA A 77 6.09 5.85 1.64
CA ALA A 77 4.70 6.08 1.24
C ALA A 77 4.08 4.82 0.60
N GLY A 78 4.80 4.18 -0.30
CA GLY A 78 4.38 2.92 -0.92
C GLY A 78 4.15 1.81 0.10
N ALA A 79 5.07 1.65 1.05
CA ALA A 79 4.95 0.65 2.10
C ALA A 79 3.71 0.89 2.99
N ILE A 80 3.44 2.12 3.37
CA ILE A 80 2.27 2.49 4.18
C ILE A 80 0.97 2.17 3.42
N VAL A 81 0.87 2.57 2.17
CA VAL A 81 -0.32 2.31 1.34
C VAL A 81 -0.56 0.81 1.15
N LEU A 82 0.47 0.04 0.88
CA LEU A 82 0.37 -1.40 0.71
C LEU A 82 0.03 -2.11 2.03
N TYR A 83 0.52 -1.61 3.15
CA TYR A 83 0.17 -2.13 4.46
C TYR A 83 -1.30 -1.85 4.82
N ASP A 84 -1.79 -0.63 4.55
CA ASP A 84 -3.20 -0.30 4.72
C ASP A 84 -4.11 -1.20 3.85
N ARG A 85 -3.72 -1.42 2.60
CA ARG A 85 -4.39 -2.37 1.72
C ARG A 85 -4.41 -3.78 2.31
N LEU A 86 -3.28 -4.24 2.84
CA LEU A 86 -3.17 -5.55 3.47
C LEU A 86 -4.12 -5.70 4.65
N LEU A 87 -4.26 -4.66 5.47
CA LEU A 87 -5.20 -4.65 6.60
C LEU A 87 -6.66 -4.78 6.15
N GLN A 88 -7.02 -4.21 5.00
CA GLN A 88 -8.39 -4.27 4.50
C GLN A 88 -8.73 -5.61 3.82
N HIS A 89 -7.80 -6.20 3.10
CA HIS A 89 -8.04 -7.40 2.29
C HIS A 89 -7.49 -8.68 2.91
N GLY A 90 -6.60 -8.56 3.89
CA GLY A 90 -6.02 -9.70 4.58
C GLY A 90 -6.99 -10.31 5.61
N ARG A 91 -6.69 -11.53 5.99
CA ARG A 91 -7.40 -12.22 7.07
C ARG A 91 -6.53 -12.18 8.32
N PHE A 92 -6.90 -11.32 9.24
CA PHE A 92 -6.21 -11.15 10.51
C PHE A 92 -7.21 -11.32 11.66
N ALA A 93 -6.72 -11.81 12.79
CA ALA A 93 -7.52 -11.80 14.01
C ALA A 93 -7.79 -10.35 14.44
N ASP A 94 -8.95 -10.13 15.05
CA ASP A 94 -9.32 -8.82 15.54
C ASP A 94 -8.34 -8.34 16.61
N ARG A 95 -8.12 -7.04 16.63
CA ARG A 95 -7.30 -6.43 17.68
C ARG A 95 -8.06 -6.45 19.00
N PRO A 96 -7.41 -6.87 20.09
CA PRO A 96 -8.06 -6.85 21.40
C PRO A 96 -8.30 -5.42 21.87
N VAL A 97 -9.23 -5.25 22.80
CA VAL A 97 -9.53 -3.95 23.43
C VAL A 97 -8.37 -3.49 24.30
N SER A 98 -7.74 -4.41 25.00
CA SER A 98 -6.56 -4.12 25.83
C SER A 98 -5.28 -4.28 25.05
N SER A 99 -4.21 -3.62 25.52
CA SER A 99 -2.89 -3.67 24.88
C SER A 99 -2.38 -5.11 24.78
N GLY A 100 -1.86 -5.46 23.60
CA GLY A 100 -1.32 -6.78 23.32
C GLY A 100 -1.87 -7.38 22.04
N GLY A 101 -1.69 -8.66 21.88
CA GLY A 101 -2.22 -9.42 20.77
C GLY A 101 -3.47 -10.23 21.14
N PRO A 102 -4.16 -10.82 20.15
CA PRO A 102 -5.30 -11.68 20.39
C PRO A 102 -4.87 -12.98 21.10
N GLU A 103 -5.78 -13.57 21.85
CA GLU A 103 -5.54 -14.85 22.54
C GLU A 103 -5.24 -15.98 21.55
N ALA A 104 -5.91 -15.99 20.40
CA ALA A 104 -5.68 -16.93 19.31
C ALA A 104 -5.27 -16.18 18.06
N THR A 105 -4.19 -16.63 17.42
CA THR A 105 -3.75 -16.12 16.11
C THR A 105 -4.29 -17.01 14.99
N LEU A 106 -4.72 -16.40 13.89
CA LEU A 106 -5.04 -17.15 12.69
C LEU A 106 -3.77 -17.84 12.17
N ALA A 107 -3.92 -19.09 11.72
CA ALA A 107 -2.81 -19.79 11.07
C ALA A 107 -2.33 -18.97 9.86
N ALA A 108 -1.02 -18.85 9.70
CA ALA A 108 -0.45 -18.23 8.51
C ALA A 108 -0.90 -19.00 7.27
N PRO A 109 -1.26 -18.30 6.18
CA PRO A 109 -1.57 -18.98 4.92
C PRO A 109 -0.37 -19.79 4.46
N GLU A 110 -0.61 -20.99 3.99
CA GLU A 110 0.44 -21.85 3.44
C GLU A 110 1.08 -21.17 2.22
N GLY A 111 2.37 -21.02 2.21
CA GLY A 111 3.17 -20.65 1.06
C GLY A 111 3.64 -19.22 0.99
N HIS A 112 4.56 -18.72 1.45
CA HIS A 112 5.49 -17.58 1.37
C HIS A 112 5.98 -17.15 2.75
N GLY A 113 7.19 -17.55 3.05
CA GLY A 113 7.87 -17.14 4.27
C GLY A 113 7.24 -17.76 5.50
N ALA A 114 7.68 -18.95 5.89
CA ALA A 114 7.30 -19.50 7.17
C ALA A 114 7.54 -18.46 8.26
N PRO A 115 6.59 -18.24 9.18
CA PRO A 115 6.78 -17.28 10.26
C PRO A 115 8.03 -17.66 11.06
N VAL A 116 8.92 -16.69 11.25
CA VAL A 116 10.08 -16.86 12.10
C VAL A 116 9.60 -16.91 13.54
N PHE A 117 9.56 -18.08 14.12
CA PHE A 117 9.20 -18.21 15.53
C PHE A 117 10.30 -17.62 16.41
N ARG A 118 9.93 -16.92 17.47
CA ARG A 118 10.88 -16.30 18.41
C ARG A 118 11.92 -17.26 18.95
N ARG A 119 11.57 -18.53 19.13
CA ARG A 119 12.50 -19.58 19.58
C ARG A 119 13.63 -19.88 18.61
N HIS A 120 13.52 -19.46 17.35
CA HIS A 120 14.57 -19.62 16.34
C HIS A 120 15.40 -18.34 16.14
N ILE A 121 15.05 -17.26 16.81
CA ILE A 121 15.85 -16.05 16.80
C ILE A 121 17.02 -16.28 17.75
N PRO A 122 18.26 -16.15 17.26
CA PRO A 122 19.43 -16.25 18.13
C PRO A 122 19.31 -15.26 19.29
N ASP A 123 19.65 -15.71 20.49
CA ASP A 123 19.71 -14.83 21.65
C ASP A 123 21.01 -14.02 21.58
N TRP A 124 20.96 -12.88 20.97
CA TRP A 124 22.10 -11.93 20.89
C TRP A 124 22.03 -10.81 21.91
N ARG A 125 21.36 -11.04 23.00
CA ARG A 125 21.31 -10.07 24.11
C ARG A 125 22.66 -9.93 24.79
#